data_7a2980f8522c53ded4fea22e46dc5e23
#
_entry.id   7a2980f8522c53ded4fea22e46dc5e23
#
_cell.length_a   1.000
_cell.length_b   1.000
_cell.length_c   1.000
_cell.angle_alpha   90.00
_cell.angle_beta   90.00
_cell.angle_gamma   90.00
#
_symmetry.space_group_name_H-M   'P 1'
#
loop_
_entity.id
_entity.type
_entity.pdbx_description
1 polymer ?
#
loop_
_entity_poly.entity_id
_entity_poly.type
_entity_poly.pdbx_seq_one_letter_code
_entity_poly.pdbx_strand_id
1 'polypeptide(L)'
;MKKSHFIIVFTSLLFSSCITTPGSPIIKKNGKKAEKIIVLDAIPPIGYQALTPSKSVTKAGLNPSILSQCRLDSYNARINSNDGSISYSFYDPASNSYLNDITNKSIIGIRIIKDSLSCKVLNYKFSQTIDGKRKPMSISFVLDHSGSMGDERANIIQEALYMALDSKHIDDEISIFKFDKYANNLINSKDKNALKKVLMPTMGLNGYGYTTSIQDAIKLAIDEQNKSSLKEKMIVIITDGIENSSEKATDIGRLITEAKSSRIVINSFGFGEYIDKGYLLNLSQETGGDFRQVFSRNELANIFNHTMFRINYNFKVNFTPCMFGDSLKLLTMVKLGDSTYTNERLVYSPFSLGETIELNVLFDKDKFNVKKEYESEIIGFIKFLIQHPTVRVEIAGHTDSNSDEKHNQKLSENRALAIKKFLELNGIDEKRITTIGYGETTPKYENDSDENRALNRRIEVKIIN
;
A
#
# COMPACT_ATOMS: atom_id res chain seq x y z
N MET A 1 33.37 -36.48 61.81
CA MET A 1 33.15 -36.12 60.42
C MET A 1 31.82 -35.42 60.33
N LYS A 2 31.80 -34.08 60.36
CA LYS A 2 30.61 -33.23 60.31
C LYS A 2 30.57 -32.58 58.90
N LYS A 3 29.52 -32.83 58.16
CA LYS A 3 29.26 -32.15 56.88
C LYS A 3 28.60 -30.80 57.17
N SER A 4 29.28 -29.71 56.77
CA SER A 4 28.74 -28.35 56.79
C SER A 4 27.89 -28.15 55.55
N HIS A 5 26.62 -27.74 55.73
CA HIS A 5 25.77 -27.24 54.66
C HIS A 5 25.91 -25.72 54.65
N PHE A 6 26.39 -25.19 53.52
CA PHE A 6 26.38 -23.76 53.23
C PHE A 6 25.00 -23.40 52.64
N ILE A 7 24.24 -22.62 53.38
CA ILE A 7 23.02 -21.98 52.88
C ILE A 7 23.41 -20.62 52.33
N ILE A 8 23.27 -20.44 51.00
CA ILE A 8 23.41 -19.13 50.37
C ILE A 8 22.03 -18.47 50.42
N VAL A 9 21.92 -17.42 51.24
CA VAL A 9 20.75 -16.55 51.30
C VAL A 9 20.92 -15.50 50.23
N PHE A 10 20.10 -15.57 49.15
CA PHE A 10 19.95 -14.49 48.19
C PHE A 10 19.03 -13.43 48.80
N THR A 11 19.56 -12.33 49.24
CA THR A 11 18.80 -11.11 49.55
C THR A 11 18.47 -10.40 48.27
N SER A 12 17.23 -10.54 47.81
CA SER A 12 16.66 -9.71 46.75
C SER A 12 16.40 -8.32 47.31
N LEU A 13 17.20 -7.35 46.89
CA LEU A 13 16.92 -5.93 47.07
C LEU A 13 15.77 -5.54 46.11
N LEU A 14 14.57 -5.48 46.67
CA LEU A 14 13.42 -4.84 46.01
C LEU A 14 13.66 -3.33 46.05
N PHE A 15 14.09 -2.77 44.92
CA PHE A 15 13.92 -1.34 44.67
C PHE A 15 12.46 -1.07 44.39
N SER A 16 11.72 -0.65 45.40
CA SER A 16 10.38 -0.06 45.27
C SER A 16 10.53 1.34 44.71
N SER A 17 10.44 1.48 43.39
CA SER A 17 10.16 2.76 42.79
C SER A 17 8.65 3.01 42.91
N CYS A 18 8.27 3.94 43.78
CA CYS A 18 6.93 4.49 43.85
C CYS A 18 6.59 5.14 42.48
N ILE A 19 5.90 4.41 41.61
CA ILE A 19 5.17 5.01 40.50
C ILE A 19 3.84 5.47 41.11
N THR A 20 3.69 6.78 41.28
CA THR A 20 2.40 7.39 41.62
C THR A 20 1.46 7.19 40.49
N THR A 21 0.52 6.28 40.59
CA THR A 21 -0.60 6.11 39.67
C THR A 21 -1.54 7.29 39.82
N PRO A 22 -1.85 8.04 38.77
CA PRO A 22 -2.97 8.99 38.81
C PRO A 22 -4.27 8.19 38.65
N GLY A 23 -5.15 8.27 39.62
CA GLY A 23 -6.51 7.78 39.50
C GLY A 23 -6.93 6.71 40.50
N SER A 24 -6.96 7.04 41.80
CA SER A 24 -7.73 6.25 42.74
C SER A 24 -9.22 6.37 42.44
N PRO A 25 -9.98 5.27 42.32
CA PRO A 25 -11.42 5.34 42.02
C PRO A 25 -12.18 5.94 43.22
N ILE A 26 -12.95 7.00 42.98
CA ILE A 26 -13.90 7.54 43.97
C ILE A 26 -15.06 6.55 44.12
N ILE A 27 -15.09 5.84 45.23
CA ILE A 27 -16.21 4.96 45.56
C ILE A 27 -17.37 5.83 46.09
N LYS A 28 -18.37 6.09 45.26
CA LYS A 28 -19.66 6.58 45.76
C LYS A 28 -20.49 5.39 46.27
N LYS A 29 -20.64 5.30 47.58
CA LYS A 29 -21.63 4.42 48.22
C LYS A 29 -23.01 4.97 48.00
N ASN A 30 -23.78 4.41 47.08
CA ASN A 30 -25.23 4.44 47.09
C ASN A 30 -25.74 3.07 46.60
N GLY A 31 -26.40 2.38 47.46
CA GLY A 31 -26.98 1.06 47.55
C GLY A 31 -27.60 0.37 46.34
N LYS A 32 -26.98 0.38 45.16
CA LYS A 32 -27.24 -0.56 44.06
C LYS A 32 -25.90 -1.08 43.60
N LYS A 33 -25.78 -2.41 43.39
CA LYS A 33 -24.58 -3.05 42.88
C LYS A 33 -24.00 -2.22 41.70
N ALA A 34 -22.99 -1.41 41.98
CA ALA A 34 -22.24 -0.76 40.95
C ALA A 34 -21.32 -1.84 40.34
N GLU A 35 -21.53 -2.17 39.09
CA GLU A 35 -20.55 -2.88 38.32
C GLU A 35 -19.27 -2.06 38.38
N LYS A 36 -18.23 -2.67 38.89
CA LYS A 36 -16.89 -2.07 39.00
C LYS A 36 -16.29 -2.00 37.61
N ILE A 37 -16.52 -0.88 36.93
CA ILE A 37 -15.79 -0.61 35.67
C ILE A 37 -14.34 -0.38 36.07
N ILE A 38 -13.53 -1.42 35.94
CA ILE A 38 -12.08 -1.30 36.07
C ILE A 38 -11.63 -0.72 34.71
N VAL A 39 -11.40 0.57 34.66
CA VAL A 39 -10.65 1.19 33.55
C VAL A 39 -9.20 0.74 33.78
N LEU A 40 -8.82 -0.33 33.13
CA LEU A 40 -7.41 -0.68 33.00
C LEU A 40 -6.81 0.29 31.99
N ASP A 41 -5.92 1.16 32.43
CA ASP A 41 -5.04 1.85 31.50
C ASP A 41 -4.28 0.77 30.73
N ALA A 42 -4.35 0.79 29.39
CA ALA A 42 -3.67 -0.20 28.59
C ALA A 42 -2.16 -0.07 28.83
N ILE A 43 -1.54 -1.18 29.20
CA ILE A 43 -0.08 -1.24 29.33
C ILE A 43 0.49 -1.22 27.91
N PRO A 44 1.40 -0.29 27.58
CA PRO A 44 1.99 -0.27 26.24
C PRO A 44 2.64 -1.62 25.91
N PRO A 45 2.48 -2.13 24.67
CA PRO A 45 3.13 -3.37 24.29
C PRO A 45 4.64 -3.27 24.40
N ILE A 46 5.30 -4.40 24.62
CA ILE A 46 6.76 -4.44 24.69
C ILE A 46 7.36 -3.88 23.41
N GLY A 47 8.23 -2.87 23.54
CA GLY A 47 8.85 -2.18 22.42
C GLY A 47 8.07 -1.00 21.88
N TYR A 48 6.88 -0.67 22.42
CA TYR A 48 6.17 0.56 22.08
C TYR A 48 7.00 1.79 22.49
N GLN A 49 7.16 2.72 21.56
CA GLN A 49 7.87 3.97 21.78
C GLN A 49 6.93 5.13 21.49
N ALA A 50 6.65 5.96 22.50
CA ALA A 50 5.85 7.16 22.31
C ALA A 50 6.56 8.11 21.35
N LEU A 51 5.86 8.49 20.27
CA LEU A 51 6.32 9.51 19.33
C LEU A 51 5.87 10.87 19.80
N THR A 52 6.76 11.83 19.79
CA THR A 52 6.43 13.22 20.05
C THR A 52 6.71 14.08 18.83
N PRO A 53 5.84 15.06 18.50
CA PRO A 53 6.22 16.03 17.49
C PRO A 53 7.40 16.84 18.01
N SER A 54 8.45 17.02 17.22
CA SER A 54 9.49 17.97 17.58
C SER A 54 8.88 19.35 17.58
N LYS A 55 9.09 20.10 18.64
CA LYS A 55 8.87 21.55 18.62
C LYS A 55 9.68 22.09 17.45
N SER A 56 9.09 22.98 16.66
CA SER A 56 9.62 23.53 15.42
C SER A 56 11.14 23.62 15.39
N VAL A 57 11.73 23.20 14.30
CA VAL A 57 13.14 23.46 14.00
C VAL A 57 13.28 24.95 13.73
N THR A 58 13.12 25.77 14.77
CA THR A 58 13.31 27.22 14.64
C THR A 58 14.74 27.51 14.20
N LYS A 59 14.95 28.68 13.59
CA LYS A 59 16.22 29.24 13.08
C LYS A 59 17.44 29.13 14.01
N ALA A 60 17.28 28.67 15.23
CA ALA A 60 18.34 28.45 16.21
C ALA A 60 19.08 27.09 16.06
N GLY A 61 19.11 26.55 14.85
CA GLY A 61 20.05 25.52 14.44
C GLY A 61 19.85 24.17 15.11
N LEU A 62 19.28 23.20 14.37
CA LEU A 62 19.50 21.80 14.71
C LEU A 62 21.01 21.54 14.76
N ASN A 63 21.46 20.92 15.82
CA ASN A 63 22.84 20.48 15.91
C ASN A 63 23.16 19.59 14.70
N PRO A 64 24.21 19.85 13.93
CA PRO A 64 24.57 19.05 12.75
C PRO A 64 24.68 17.56 13.02
N SER A 65 25.05 17.15 14.24
CA SER A 65 25.10 15.74 14.65
C SER A 65 23.72 15.08 14.76
N ILE A 66 22.67 15.84 15.07
CA ILE A 66 21.28 15.34 15.10
C ILE A 66 20.78 15.19 13.67
N LEU A 67 21.06 16.17 12.81
CA LEU A 67 20.66 16.15 11.41
C LEU A 67 21.24 14.94 10.66
N SER A 68 22.44 14.49 10.98
CA SER A 68 23.07 13.34 10.31
C SER A 68 22.34 12.02 10.50
N GLN A 69 21.50 11.90 11.52
CA GLN A 69 20.74 10.70 11.86
C GLN A 69 19.29 10.74 11.36
N CYS A 70 18.79 11.90 10.95
CA CYS A 70 17.42 12.06 10.48
C CYS A 70 17.18 11.30 9.18
N ARG A 71 15.95 10.83 8.97
CA ARG A 71 15.51 10.15 7.76
C ARG A 71 14.41 10.91 7.06
N LEU A 72 14.56 11.04 5.75
CA LEU A 72 13.50 11.49 4.86
C LEU A 72 12.77 10.26 4.33
N ASP A 73 11.62 9.95 4.91
CA ASP A 73 10.76 8.86 4.46
C ASP A 73 9.72 9.39 3.48
N SER A 74 9.47 8.63 2.40
CA SER A 74 8.43 8.94 1.43
C SER A 74 7.31 7.92 1.46
N TYR A 75 6.10 8.32 1.11
CA TYR A 75 4.92 7.47 1.06
C TYR A 75 3.84 8.10 0.18
N ASN A 76 2.79 7.34 -0.15
CA ASN A 76 1.69 7.76 -1.01
C ASN A 76 2.20 8.37 -2.32
N ALA A 77 3.17 7.70 -2.95
CA ALA A 77 3.76 8.14 -4.20
C ALA A 77 2.96 7.64 -5.39
N ARG A 78 2.60 8.52 -6.31
CA ARG A 78 1.94 8.18 -7.57
C ARG A 78 2.40 9.10 -8.68
N ILE A 79 2.51 8.55 -9.87
CA ILE A 79 2.81 9.29 -11.10
C ILE A 79 1.88 8.73 -12.19
N ASN A 80 1.22 9.59 -12.93
CA ASN A 80 0.51 9.26 -14.16
C ASN A 80 0.94 10.21 -15.28
N SER A 81 0.33 10.15 -16.45
CA SER A 81 0.71 10.98 -17.60
C SER A 81 0.58 12.48 -17.35
N ASN A 82 -0.32 12.90 -16.46
CA ASN A 82 -0.68 14.30 -16.29
C ASN A 82 -0.22 14.88 -14.96
N ASP A 83 -0.20 14.07 -13.92
CA ASP A 83 0.14 14.51 -12.58
C ASP A 83 0.99 13.50 -11.82
N GLY A 84 1.75 13.99 -10.88
CA GLY A 84 2.47 13.19 -9.89
C GLY A 84 2.27 13.76 -8.51
N SER A 85 2.29 12.91 -7.52
CA SER A 85 2.27 13.33 -6.11
C SER A 85 3.07 12.37 -5.25
N ILE A 86 3.68 12.92 -4.21
CA ILE A 86 4.40 12.15 -3.21
C ILE A 86 4.32 12.88 -1.88
N SER A 87 4.13 12.12 -0.80
CA SER A 87 4.17 12.63 0.57
C SER A 87 5.48 12.22 1.24
N TYR A 88 5.99 13.10 2.08
CA TYR A 88 7.20 12.86 2.85
C TYR A 88 6.97 13.15 4.32
N SER A 89 7.69 12.45 5.16
CA SER A 89 7.88 12.78 6.56
C SER A 89 9.37 12.81 6.89
N PHE A 90 9.74 13.69 7.80
CA PHE A 90 11.12 13.80 8.25
C PHE A 90 11.19 13.28 9.68
N TYR A 91 11.81 12.13 9.88
CA TYR A 91 11.87 11.47 11.17
C TYR A 91 13.28 11.58 11.76
N ASP A 92 13.34 12.02 13.03
CA ASP A 92 14.55 12.00 13.84
C ASP A 92 14.54 10.81 14.80
N PRO A 93 15.35 9.78 14.56
CA PRO A 93 15.40 8.60 15.42
C PRO A 93 16.00 8.89 16.81
N ALA A 94 16.81 9.95 16.97
CA ALA A 94 17.44 10.26 18.24
C ALA A 94 16.43 10.83 19.25
N SER A 95 15.54 11.70 18.80
CA SER A 95 14.46 12.28 19.62
C SER A 95 13.14 11.50 19.50
N ASN A 96 13.11 10.44 18.69
CA ASN A 96 11.91 9.69 18.37
C ASN A 96 10.73 10.61 17.95
N SER A 97 10.98 11.55 17.06
CA SER A 97 10.02 12.58 16.68
C SER A 97 10.02 12.90 15.19
N TYR A 98 8.96 13.56 14.73
CA TYR A 98 8.85 14.05 13.35
C TYR A 98 9.10 15.55 13.31
N LEU A 99 9.94 15.99 12.33
CA LEU A 99 10.26 17.39 12.11
C LEU A 99 9.20 18.05 11.24
N ASN A 100 8.79 19.28 11.58
CA ASN A 100 7.70 20.01 10.92
C ASN A 100 8.11 21.31 10.23
N ASP A 101 9.36 21.71 10.22
CA ASP A 101 9.78 22.99 9.63
C ASP A 101 10.35 22.84 8.21
N ILE A 102 9.80 21.93 7.42
CA ILE A 102 10.15 21.80 6.02
C ILE A 102 9.36 22.84 5.21
N THR A 103 10.03 23.59 4.40
CA THR A 103 9.42 24.60 3.53
C THR A 103 9.64 24.27 2.06
N ASN A 104 8.94 24.96 1.16
CA ASN A 104 9.18 24.83 -0.27
C ASN A 104 10.66 25.09 -0.65
N LYS A 105 11.33 26.00 0.07
CA LYS A 105 12.76 26.31 -0.13
C LYS A 105 13.69 25.18 0.30
N SER A 106 13.22 24.27 1.14
CA SER A 106 13.97 23.09 1.56
C SER A 106 14.11 22.07 0.44
N ILE A 107 13.21 22.03 -0.53
CA ILE A 107 13.27 21.13 -1.67
C ILE A 107 14.20 21.73 -2.71
N ILE A 108 15.39 21.16 -2.86
CA ILE A 108 16.41 21.65 -3.80
C ILE A 108 16.39 20.94 -5.15
N GLY A 109 15.69 19.81 -5.24
CA GLY A 109 15.53 19.11 -6.50
C GLY A 109 14.60 17.92 -6.43
N ILE A 110 13.88 17.70 -7.53
CA ILE A 110 13.09 16.48 -7.77
C ILE A 110 13.47 15.99 -9.17
N ARG A 111 13.80 14.72 -9.29
CA ARG A 111 14.12 14.07 -10.56
C ARG A 111 13.32 12.81 -10.74
N ILE A 112 12.92 12.54 -11.97
CA ILE A 112 12.38 11.25 -12.38
C ILE A 112 13.44 10.55 -13.20
N ILE A 113 13.67 9.28 -12.91
CA ILE A 113 14.69 8.45 -13.53
C ILE A 113 14.03 7.19 -14.06
N LYS A 114 14.29 6.87 -15.32
CA LYS A 114 13.93 5.61 -15.96
C LYS A 114 15.20 5.09 -16.67
N ASP A 115 15.66 3.92 -16.26
CA ASP A 115 16.88 3.31 -16.78
C ASP A 115 18.09 4.26 -16.68
N SER A 116 18.69 4.64 -17.82
CA SER A 116 19.78 5.61 -17.90
C SER A 116 19.30 7.05 -18.11
N LEU A 117 18.01 7.28 -18.31
CA LEU A 117 17.45 8.61 -18.55
C LEU A 117 17.05 9.27 -17.25
N SER A 118 17.24 10.58 -17.18
CA SER A 118 16.85 11.39 -16.01
C SER A 118 16.34 12.74 -16.44
N CYS A 119 15.19 13.14 -15.92
CA CYS A 119 14.67 14.49 -16.12
C CYS A 119 14.41 15.20 -14.79
N LYS A 120 14.52 16.53 -14.78
CA LYS A 120 14.25 17.37 -13.61
C LYS A 120 12.79 17.83 -13.65
N VAL A 121 12.08 17.63 -12.56
CA VAL A 121 10.75 18.22 -12.36
C VAL A 121 10.92 19.72 -12.11
N LEU A 122 10.36 20.54 -12.99
CA LEU A 122 10.50 22.01 -12.92
C LEU A 122 9.34 22.66 -12.17
N ASN A 123 8.13 22.10 -12.34
CA ASN A 123 6.90 22.65 -11.78
C ASN A 123 6.35 21.72 -10.71
N TYR A 124 6.32 22.21 -9.47
CA TYR A 124 5.68 21.48 -8.37
C TYR A 124 5.00 22.44 -7.40
N LYS A 125 3.99 21.93 -6.70
CA LYS A 125 3.29 22.60 -5.60
C LYS A 125 3.63 21.90 -4.30
N PHE A 126 4.09 22.66 -3.33
CA PHE A 126 4.39 22.20 -1.98
C PHE A 126 3.20 22.50 -1.07
N SER A 127 2.89 21.55 -0.20
CA SER A 127 1.96 21.75 0.92
C SER A 127 2.49 21.00 2.12
N GLN A 128 2.30 21.55 3.30
CA GLN A 128 2.70 20.92 4.56
C GLN A 128 1.51 20.78 5.47
N THR A 129 1.45 19.65 6.16
CA THR A 129 0.53 19.40 7.27
C THR A 129 1.29 19.62 8.57
N ILE A 130 0.82 20.56 9.37
CA ILE A 130 1.43 20.91 10.65
C ILE A 130 0.37 20.77 11.72
N ASP A 131 0.70 20.00 12.76
CA ASP A 131 0.12 20.06 14.09
C ASP A 131 -1.43 20.20 14.13
N GLY A 132 -2.13 19.14 13.79
CA GLY A 132 -3.60 19.10 13.87
C GLY A 132 -4.37 19.95 12.85
N LYS A 133 -3.68 20.71 11.99
CA LYS A 133 -4.32 21.53 10.94
C LYS A 133 -4.59 20.79 9.64
N ARG A 134 -4.44 19.47 9.62
CA ARG A 134 -4.81 18.66 8.47
C ARG A 134 -6.32 18.53 8.31
N LYS A 135 -6.75 18.19 7.12
CA LYS A 135 -8.15 17.82 6.90
C LYS A 135 -8.45 16.49 7.60
N PRO A 136 -9.68 16.33 8.11
CA PRO A 136 -10.10 15.03 8.65
C PRO A 136 -10.07 13.96 7.57
N MET A 137 -9.78 12.74 7.99
CA MET A 137 -9.69 11.55 7.13
C MET A 137 -10.65 10.46 7.60
N SER A 138 -11.06 9.63 6.66
CA SER A 138 -11.68 8.35 6.97
C SER A 138 -10.59 7.27 6.92
N ILE A 139 -10.38 6.56 8.03
CA ILE A 139 -9.30 5.57 8.18
C ILE A 139 -9.88 4.25 8.64
N SER A 140 -9.65 3.18 7.88
CA SER A 140 -10.02 1.82 8.25
C SER A 140 -8.79 1.03 8.65
N PHE A 141 -8.77 0.51 9.87
CA PHE A 141 -7.76 -0.43 10.34
C PHE A 141 -8.29 -1.86 10.21
N VAL A 142 -7.60 -2.68 9.46
CA VAL A 142 -7.97 -4.06 9.12
C VAL A 142 -6.96 -5.00 9.75
N LEU A 143 -7.36 -5.68 10.83
CA LEU A 143 -6.50 -6.43 11.73
C LEU A 143 -6.67 -7.92 11.51
N ASP A 144 -5.59 -8.59 11.15
CA ASP A 144 -5.55 -10.04 11.02
C ASP A 144 -5.62 -10.72 12.39
N HIS A 145 -6.55 -11.66 12.52
CA HIS A 145 -6.74 -12.53 13.68
C HIS A 145 -6.79 -13.99 13.24
N SER A 146 -6.13 -14.34 12.13
CA SER A 146 -5.95 -15.72 11.71
C SER A 146 -5.07 -16.51 12.69
N GLY A 147 -5.11 -17.83 12.57
CA GLY A 147 -4.39 -18.70 13.50
C GLY A 147 -2.87 -18.49 13.53
N SER A 148 -2.27 -18.07 12.42
CA SER A 148 -0.84 -17.76 12.32
C SER A 148 -0.42 -16.56 13.18
N MET A 149 -1.31 -15.57 13.36
CA MET A 149 -1.06 -14.42 14.22
C MET A 149 -0.88 -14.83 15.69
N GLY A 150 -1.70 -15.77 16.17
CA GLY A 150 -1.70 -16.19 17.57
C GLY A 150 -2.03 -15.05 18.56
N ASP A 151 -2.18 -15.39 19.83
CA ASP A 151 -2.59 -14.44 20.87
C ASP A 151 -1.63 -13.26 21.01
N GLU A 152 -0.35 -13.53 20.97
CA GLU A 152 0.67 -12.54 21.27
C GLU A 152 0.74 -11.42 20.22
N ARG A 153 0.77 -11.77 18.92
CA ARG A 153 0.87 -10.77 17.86
C ARG A 153 -0.43 -9.98 17.73
N ALA A 154 -1.57 -10.65 17.85
CA ALA A 154 -2.86 -10.00 17.82
C ALA A 154 -3.04 -9.01 19.00
N ASN A 155 -2.58 -9.36 20.20
CA ASN A 155 -2.56 -8.46 21.35
C ASN A 155 -1.67 -7.23 21.09
N ILE A 156 -0.43 -7.45 20.62
CA ILE A 156 0.49 -6.35 20.31
C ILE A 156 -0.14 -5.36 19.32
N ILE A 157 -0.79 -5.86 18.25
CA ILE A 157 -1.44 -5.02 17.26
C ILE A 157 -2.59 -4.21 17.86
N GLN A 158 -3.43 -4.84 18.68
CA GLN A 158 -4.57 -4.16 19.30
C GLN A 158 -4.13 -3.09 20.30
N GLU A 159 -3.17 -3.41 21.16
CA GLU A 159 -2.59 -2.47 22.13
C GLU A 159 -1.87 -1.31 21.40
N ALA A 160 -1.11 -1.62 20.35
CA ALA A 160 -0.46 -0.59 19.55
C ALA A 160 -1.47 0.36 18.89
N LEU A 161 -2.56 -0.16 18.33
CA LEU A 161 -3.61 0.69 17.78
C LEU A 161 -4.31 1.51 18.88
N TYR A 162 -4.59 0.88 20.04
CA TYR A 162 -5.17 1.58 21.19
C TYR A 162 -4.35 2.82 21.58
N MET A 163 -3.02 2.67 21.64
CA MET A 163 -2.12 3.79 21.97
C MET A 163 -2.05 4.81 20.83
N ALA A 164 -1.99 4.38 19.58
CA ALA A 164 -1.90 5.26 18.43
C ALA A 164 -3.15 6.16 18.25
N LEU A 165 -4.31 5.72 18.72
CA LEU A 165 -5.55 6.50 18.69
C LEU A 165 -5.47 7.80 19.51
N ASP A 166 -4.47 7.94 20.42
CA ASP A 166 -4.27 9.21 21.12
C ASP A 166 -3.83 10.35 20.18
N SER A 167 -3.22 10.01 19.06
CA SER A 167 -2.79 10.96 18.03
C SER A 167 -3.83 11.21 16.92
N LYS A 168 -5.05 10.66 17.07
CA LYS A 168 -6.14 10.84 16.10
C LYS A 168 -6.61 12.30 16.08
N HIS A 169 -6.88 12.83 14.87
CA HIS A 169 -7.58 14.11 14.75
C HIS A 169 -9.03 13.98 15.23
N ILE A 170 -9.57 15.03 15.87
CA ILE A 170 -10.90 14.97 16.51
C ILE A 170 -12.01 14.57 15.55
N ASP A 171 -11.94 15.03 14.31
CA ASP A 171 -12.96 14.78 13.27
C ASP A 171 -12.65 13.58 12.37
N ASP A 172 -11.59 12.82 12.63
CA ASP A 172 -11.33 11.59 11.87
C ASP A 172 -12.41 10.56 12.12
N GLU A 173 -12.93 9.97 11.05
CA GLU A 173 -13.77 8.79 11.08
C GLU A 173 -12.88 7.56 11.05
N ILE A 174 -12.92 6.74 12.11
CA ILE A 174 -12.12 5.53 12.19
C ILE A 174 -13.02 4.31 12.24
N SER A 175 -12.75 3.36 11.34
CA SER A 175 -13.35 2.04 11.34
C SER A 175 -12.31 1.00 11.73
N ILE A 176 -12.71 0.04 12.56
CA ILE A 176 -11.83 -1.06 12.99
C ILE A 176 -12.46 -2.37 12.55
N PHE A 177 -11.71 -3.14 11.79
CA PHE A 177 -12.09 -4.45 11.28
C PHE A 177 -11.19 -5.52 11.87
N LYS A 178 -11.78 -6.67 12.11
CA LYS A 178 -11.09 -7.90 12.46
C LYS A 178 -11.41 -8.95 11.41
N PHE A 179 -10.43 -9.71 10.98
CA PHE A 179 -10.67 -10.82 10.07
C PHE A 179 -9.82 -12.06 10.42
N ASP A 180 -10.42 -13.20 10.14
CA ASP A 180 -9.84 -14.53 10.08
C ASP A 180 -10.43 -15.23 8.84
N LYS A 181 -11.20 -16.30 9.01
CA LYS A 181 -12.08 -16.86 7.98
C LYS A 181 -13.17 -15.87 7.57
N TYR A 182 -13.61 -15.01 8.48
CA TYR A 182 -14.67 -14.04 8.27
C TYR A 182 -14.20 -12.63 8.61
N ALA A 183 -14.58 -11.68 7.78
CA ALA A 183 -14.31 -10.27 8.03
C ALA A 183 -15.48 -9.60 8.77
N ASN A 184 -15.18 -8.89 9.85
CA ASN A 184 -16.15 -8.22 10.69
C ASN A 184 -15.77 -6.76 10.93
N ASN A 185 -16.73 -5.85 10.78
CA ASN A 185 -16.60 -4.47 11.22
C ASN A 185 -16.97 -4.40 12.71
N LEU A 186 -16.00 -4.03 13.54
CA LEU A 186 -16.21 -3.92 14.99
C LEU A 186 -16.85 -2.59 15.38
N ILE A 187 -16.43 -1.51 14.71
CA ILE A 187 -16.92 -0.15 15.00
C ILE A 187 -16.54 0.80 13.84
N ASN A 188 -17.39 1.81 13.63
CA ASN A 188 -17.08 3.04 12.92
C ASN A 188 -17.44 4.23 13.82
N SER A 189 -16.46 5.07 14.17
CA SER A 189 -16.70 6.18 15.11
C SER A 189 -15.70 7.32 14.96
N LYS A 190 -16.13 8.51 15.36
CA LYS A 190 -15.24 9.66 15.65
C LYS A 190 -14.84 9.70 17.12
N ASP A 191 -15.58 9.04 17.99
CA ASP A 191 -15.31 9.03 19.42
C ASP A 191 -14.14 8.10 19.76
N LYS A 192 -13.05 8.71 20.22
CA LYS A 192 -11.84 8.01 20.62
C LYS A 192 -12.07 6.97 21.73
N ASN A 193 -12.93 7.30 22.70
CA ASN A 193 -13.19 6.40 23.82
C ASN A 193 -13.97 5.15 23.38
N ALA A 194 -14.95 5.33 22.47
CA ALA A 194 -15.65 4.22 21.86
C ALA A 194 -14.72 3.31 21.05
N LEU A 195 -13.81 3.90 20.25
CA LEU A 195 -12.79 3.17 19.50
C LEU A 195 -11.83 2.39 20.41
N LYS A 196 -11.36 3.03 21.48
CA LYS A 196 -10.48 2.38 22.45
C LYS A 196 -11.16 1.23 23.17
N LYS A 197 -12.46 1.35 23.46
CA LYS A 197 -13.24 0.33 24.16
C LYS A 197 -13.27 -1.01 23.41
N VAL A 198 -13.39 -1.01 22.08
CA VAL A 198 -13.43 -2.24 21.28
C VAL A 198 -12.05 -2.91 21.13
N LEU A 199 -10.97 -2.18 21.42
CA LEU A 199 -9.61 -2.68 21.38
C LEU A 199 -9.12 -3.22 22.74
N MET A 200 -9.93 -3.10 23.80
CA MET A 200 -9.56 -3.65 25.11
C MET A 200 -9.50 -5.18 25.06
N PRO A 201 -8.53 -5.81 25.76
CA PRO A 201 -8.28 -7.26 25.69
C PRO A 201 -9.50 -8.15 25.95
N THR A 202 -10.45 -7.66 26.75
CA THR A 202 -11.68 -8.39 27.10
C THR A 202 -12.74 -8.40 25.98
N MET A 203 -12.58 -7.62 24.90
CA MET A 203 -13.64 -7.40 23.92
C MET A 203 -13.31 -7.85 22.49
N GLY A 204 -12.10 -8.15 22.16
CA GLY A 204 -11.70 -8.34 20.76
C GLY A 204 -10.94 -9.62 20.43
N LEU A 205 -10.54 -10.39 21.43
CA LEU A 205 -9.59 -11.50 21.26
C LEU A 205 -10.23 -12.90 21.24
N ASN A 206 -11.56 -12.98 21.23
CA ASN A 206 -12.24 -14.27 21.26
C ASN A 206 -12.23 -14.92 19.88
N GLY A 207 -11.42 -15.92 19.73
CA GLY A 207 -11.41 -16.85 18.61
C GLY A 207 -10.45 -16.43 17.49
N TYR A 208 -9.48 -17.30 17.22
CA TYR A 208 -8.64 -17.26 16.04
C TYR A 208 -9.21 -18.24 15.03
N GLY A 209 -9.55 -17.74 13.83
CA GLY A 209 -9.84 -18.62 12.70
C GLY A 209 -8.57 -19.27 12.19
N TYR A 210 -8.72 -20.43 11.54
CA TYR A 210 -7.58 -21.15 10.96
C TYR A 210 -7.13 -20.60 9.60
N THR A 211 -7.92 -19.73 8.98
CA THR A 211 -7.73 -19.26 7.61
C THR A 211 -7.75 -17.74 7.55
N THR A 212 -7.31 -17.19 6.41
CA THR A 212 -7.05 -15.77 6.23
C THR A 212 -7.82 -15.24 5.01
N SER A 213 -8.87 -14.44 5.21
CA SER A 213 -9.70 -13.85 4.17
C SER A 213 -9.39 -12.36 3.95
N ILE A 214 -8.21 -12.08 3.40
CA ILE A 214 -7.71 -10.71 3.20
C ILE A 214 -8.62 -9.93 2.24
N GLN A 215 -9.03 -10.56 1.13
CA GLN A 215 -9.81 -9.87 0.09
C GLN A 215 -11.20 -9.49 0.61
N ASP A 216 -11.87 -10.37 1.35
CA ASP A 216 -13.18 -10.06 1.96
C ASP A 216 -13.07 -8.93 2.97
N ALA A 217 -11.98 -8.90 3.76
CA ALA A 217 -11.74 -7.85 4.74
C ALA A 217 -11.48 -6.49 4.06
N ILE A 218 -10.69 -6.46 2.99
CA ILE A 218 -10.44 -5.26 2.20
C ILE A 218 -11.73 -4.77 1.54
N LYS A 219 -12.54 -5.69 0.95
CA LYS A 219 -13.82 -5.34 0.34
C LYS A 219 -14.75 -4.68 1.36
N LEU A 220 -14.87 -5.27 2.53
CA LEU A 220 -15.69 -4.72 3.61
C LEU A 220 -15.21 -3.32 4.05
N ALA A 221 -13.88 -3.12 4.12
CA ALA A 221 -13.30 -1.83 4.44
C ALA A 221 -13.52 -0.79 3.32
N ILE A 222 -13.43 -1.17 2.05
CA ILE A 222 -13.76 -0.29 0.91
C ILE A 222 -15.22 0.14 0.96
N ASP A 223 -16.14 -0.80 1.22
CA ASP A 223 -17.56 -0.51 1.31
C ASP A 223 -17.87 0.47 2.45
N GLU A 224 -17.20 0.32 3.59
CA GLU A 224 -17.35 1.26 4.71
C GLU A 224 -16.79 2.63 4.37
N GLN A 225 -15.60 2.70 3.77
CA GLN A 225 -15.00 3.95 3.30
C GLN A 225 -15.89 4.69 2.29
N ASN A 226 -16.64 3.97 1.47
CA ASN A 226 -17.56 4.56 0.48
C ASN A 226 -18.79 5.23 1.13
N LYS A 227 -19.13 4.88 2.36
CA LYS A 227 -20.19 5.55 3.12
C LYS A 227 -19.74 6.91 3.68
N SER A 228 -18.43 7.10 3.88
CA SER A 228 -17.89 8.36 4.40
C SER A 228 -17.94 9.49 3.37
N SER A 229 -18.38 10.68 3.80
CA SER A 229 -18.33 11.91 3.00
C SER A 229 -16.96 12.56 2.95
N LEU A 230 -15.99 12.10 3.76
CA LEU A 230 -14.64 12.64 3.80
C LEU A 230 -13.88 12.32 2.51
N LYS A 231 -13.10 13.30 2.03
CA LYS A 231 -12.37 13.18 0.75
C LYS A 231 -11.08 12.41 0.86
N GLU A 232 -10.42 12.49 2.02
CA GLU A 232 -9.18 11.77 2.29
C GLU A 232 -9.52 10.44 2.94
N LYS A 233 -9.17 9.35 2.28
CA LYS A 233 -9.56 7.98 2.65
C LYS A 233 -8.35 7.07 2.68
N MET A 234 -8.24 6.24 3.71
CA MET A 234 -7.14 5.32 3.89
C MET A 234 -7.59 3.99 4.49
N ILE A 235 -7.04 2.90 3.99
CA ILE A 235 -7.11 1.58 4.62
C ILE A 235 -5.69 1.21 5.07
N VAL A 236 -5.58 0.68 6.27
CA VAL A 236 -4.33 0.14 6.83
C VAL A 236 -4.58 -1.31 7.17
N ILE A 237 -3.97 -2.22 6.43
CA ILE A 237 -4.08 -3.66 6.69
C ILE A 237 -2.79 -4.22 7.28
N ILE A 238 -2.93 -5.07 8.29
CA ILE A 238 -1.83 -5.83 8.89
C ILE A 238 -2.17 -7.31 8.85
N THR A 239 -1.27 -8.12 8.31
CA THR A 239 -1.40 -9.57 8.23
C THR A 239 -0.04 -10.27 8.30
N ASP A 240 -0.01 -11.50 8.78
CA ASP A 240 1.15 -12.40 8.69
C ASP A 240 0.86 -13.61 7.79
N GLY A 241 -0.31 -13.62 7.13
CA GLY A 241 -0.81 -14.71 6.34
C GLY A 241 -0.84 -14.49 4.84
N ILE A 242 -1.21 -15.55 4.16
CA ILE A 242 -1.47 -15.59 2.72
C ILE A 242 -2.98 -15.72 2.53
N GLU A 243 -3.53 -14.98 1.57
CA GLU A 243 -4.94 -15.12 1.19
C GLU A 243 -5.29 -16.57 0.84
N ASN A 244 -6.25 -17.16 1.54
CA ASN A 244 -6.61 -18.55 1.33
C ASN A 244 -8.08 -18.90 1.58
N SER A 245 -8.94 -17.94 1.91
CA SER A 245 -10.31 -18.24 2.30
C SER A 245 -11.37 -17.20 1.97
N SER A 246 -11.05 -16.16 1.20
CA SER A 246 -12.06 -15.21 0.76
C SER A 246 -13.09 -15.85 -0.16
N GLU A 247 -14.37 -15.65 0.16
CA GLU A 247 -15.50 -16.23 -0.56
C GLU A 247 -16.27 -15.17 -1.37
N LYS A 248 -16.29 -13.93 -0.91
CA LYS A 248 -17.10 -12.83 -1.48
C LYS A 248 -16.30 -11.96 -2.45
N ALA A 249 -15.02 -11.81 -2.19
CA ALA A 249 -14.14 -11.01 -3.01
C ALA A 249 -12.94 -11.87 -3.44
N THR A 250 -12.95 -12.37 -4.67
CA THR A 250 -11.93 -13.29 -5.20
C THR A 250 -11.03 -12.67 -6.27
N ASP A 251 -11.22 -11.38 -6.57
CA ASP A 251 -10.46 -10.65 -7.58
C ASP A 251 -9.81 -9.40 -6.99
N ILE A 252 -8.50 -9.46 -6.77
CA ILE A 252 -7.69 -8.33 -6.27
C ILE A 252 -7.74 -7.13 -7.23
N GLY A 253 -7.78 -7.36 -8.55
CA GLY A 253 -7.84 -6.30 -9.54
C GLY A 253 -9.10 -5.46 -9.43
N ARG A 254 -10.21 -6.12 -9.17
CA ARG A 254 -11.47 -5.44 -8.91
C ARG A 254 -11.39 -4.61 -7.62
N LEU A 255 -10.82 -5.14 -6.54
CA LEU A 255 -10.64 -4.40 -5.29
C LEU A 255 -9.76 -3.16 -5.46
N ILE A 256 -8.66 -3.29 -6.18
CA ILE A 256 -7.78 -2.17 -6.51
C ILE A 256 -8.52 -1.13 -7.34
N THR A 257 -9.30 -1.55 -8.34
CA THR A 257 -10.10 -0.65 -9.19
C THR A 257 -11.14 0.12 -8.36
N GLU A 258 -11.85 -0.56 -7.47
CA GLU A 258 -12.82 0.04 -6.56
C GLU A 258 -12.15 1.05 -5.61
N ALA A 259 -11.02 0.69 -5.02
CA ALA A 259 -10.26 1.59 -4.15
C ALA A 259 -9.78 2.85 -4.90
N LYS A 260 -9.23 2.69 -6.10
CA LYS A 260 -8.76 3.81 -6.95
C LYS A 260 -9.90 4.73 -7.34
N SER A 261 -11.04 4.20 -7.79
CA SER A 261 -12.21 4.99 -8.17
C SER A 261 -12.77 5.81 -6.99
N SER A 262 -12.68 5.25 -5.80
CA SER A 262 -13.09 5.88 -4.54
C SER A 262 -12.00 6.74 -3.90
N ARG A 263 -10.82 6.85 -4.53
CA ARG A 263 -9.64 7.56 -4.00
C ARG A 263 -9.16 7.05 -2.63
N ILE A 264 -9.32 5.76 -2.39
CA ILE A 264 -8.87 5.11 -1.18
C ILE A 264 -7.42 4.66 -1.37
N VAL A 265 -6.55 5.09 -0.46
CA VAL A 265 -5.16 4.63 -0.38
C VAL A 265 -5.09 3.42 0.54
N ILE A 266 -4.45 2.33 0.10
CA ILE A 266 -4.29 1.12 0.92
C ILE A 266 -2.82 0.96 1.30
N ASN A 267 -2.52 1.06 2.59
CA ASN A 267 -1.22 0.73 3.15
C ASN A 267 -1.26 -0.68 3.72
N SER A 268 -0.32 -1.53 3.33
CA SER A 268 -0.25 -2.91 3.81
C SER A 268 1.03 -3.19 4.57
N PHE A 269 0.89 -3.90 5.67
CA PHE A 269 1.97 -4.32 6.54
C PHE A 269 1.95 -5.83 6.67
N GLY A 270 3.02 -6.47 6.23
CA GLY A 270 3.20 -7.92 6.33
C GLY A 270 4.15 -8.28 7.46
N PHE A 271 3.76 -9.17 8.37
CA PHE A 271 4.60 -9.61 9.47
C PHE A 271 5.25 -10.96 9.20
N GLY A 272 6.59 -11.02 9.31
CA GLY A 272 7.35 -12.26 9.13
C GLY A 272 7.72 -12.56 7.68
N GLU A 273 8.16 -13.79 7.42
CA GLU A 273 8.66 -14.22 6.11
C GLU A 273 7.60 -14.87 5.21
N TYR A 274 6.56 -15.45 5.81
CA TYR A 274 5.56 -16.28 5.13
C TYR A 274 4.34 -15.50 4.65
N ILE A 275 4.57 -14.29 4.14
CA ILE A 275 3.52 -13.43 3.58
C ILE A 275 3.53 -13.48 2.06
N ASP A 276 2.39 -13.25 1.43
CA ASP A 276 2.37 -12.93 -0.01
C ASP A 276 2.81 -11.48 -0.24
N LYS A 277 4.14 -11.30 -0.31
CA LYS A 277 4.74 -9.99 -0.52
C LYS A 277 4.30 -9.36 -1.85
N GLY A 278 4.18 -10.16 -2.91
CA GLY A 278 3.77 -9.69 -4.23
C GLY A 278 2.35 -9.13 -4.19
N TYR A 279 1.45 -9.85 -3.57
CA TYR A 279 0.06 -9.46 -3.37
C TYR A 279 -0.07 -8.15 -2.59
N LEU A 280 0.54 -8.07 -1.39
CA LEU A 280 0.45 -6.89 -0.53
C LEU A 280 1.13 -5.66 -1.13
N LEU A 281 2.26 -5.86 -1.81
CA LEU A 281 2.99 -4.82 -2.51
C LEU A 281 2.13 -4.24 -3.65
N ASN A 282 1.54 -5.10 -4.49
CA ASN A 282 0.69 -4.69 -5.61
C ASN A 282 -0.54 -3.91 -5.12
N LEU A 283 -1.24 -4.45 -4.12
CA LEU A 283 -2.39 -3.80 -3.50
C LEU A 283 -2.09 -2.37 -3.03
N SER A 284 -0.96 -2.18 -2.36
CA SER A 284 -0.57 -0.86 -1.86
C SER A 284 -0.12 0.06 -2.98
N GLN A 285 0.78 -0.38 -3.84
CA GLN A 285 1.36 0.47 -4.87
C GLN A 285 0.33 0.96 -5.88
N GLU A 286 -0.55 0.09 -6.33
CA GLU A 286 -1.61 0.43 -7.29
C GLU A 286 -2.62 1.44 -6.73
N THR A 287 -2.85 1.44 -5.42
CA THR A 287 -3.72 2.42 -4.76
C THR A 287 -2.99 3.67 -4.28
N GLY A 288 -1.67 3.76 -4.50
CA GLY A 288 -0.84 4.89 -4.10
C GLY A 288 -0.36 4.84 -2.64
N GLY A 289 -0.53 3.70 -1.97
CA GLY A 289 -0.08 3.47 -0.62
C GLY A 289 1.31 2.82 -0.53
N ASP A 290 1.67 2.40 0.66
CA ASP A 290 2.95 1.78 1.00
C ASP A 290 2.76 0.34 1.44
N PHE A 291 3.67 -0.52 0.99
CA PHE A 291 3.91 -1.82 1.58
C PHE A 291 5.15 -1.77 2.48
N ARG A 292 5.05 -2.37 3.66
CA ARG A 292 6.20 -2.58 4.54
C ARG A 292 6.14 -3.98 5.13
N GLN A 293 7.25 -4.70 5.02
CA GLN A 293 7.46 -5.95 5.73
C GLN A 293 8.13 -5.64 7.07
N VAL A 294 7.61 -6.21 8.15
CA VAL A 294 8.12 -6.05 9.52
C VAL A 294 8.47 -7.41 10.09
N PHE A 295 9.57 -7.48 10.84
CA PHE A 295 10.11 -8.74 11.35
C PHE A 295 10.21 -8.78 12.87
N SER A 296 10.19 -7.62 13.52
CA SER A 296 10.35 -7.53 14.97
C SER A 296 9.06 -7.09 15.67
N ARG A 297 8.91 -7.51 16.93
CA ARG A 297 7.80 -7.06 17.78
C ARG A 297 7.81 -5.55 17.99
N ASN A 298 8.99 -4.96 18.07
CA ASN A 298 9.14 -3.51 18.25
C ASN A 298 8.61 -2.75 17.03
N GLU A 299 8.87 -3.24 15.81
CA GLU A 299 8.32 -2.66 14.60
C GLU A 299 6.80 -2.81 14.57
N LEU A 300 6.28 -4.00 14.91
CA LEU A 300 4.85 -4.26 14.96
C LEU A 300 4.14 -3.35 15.98
N ALA A 301 4.71 -3.23 17.19
CA ALA A 301 4.17 -2.37 18.23
C ALA A 301 4.12 -0.89 17.85
N ASN A 302 5.00 -0.44 16.95
CA ASN A 302 5.09 0.96 16.56
C ASN A 302 4.40 1.30 15.23
N ILE A 303 3.87 0.30 14.51
CA ILE A 303 3.36 0.46 13.15
C ILE A 303 2.26 1.51 13.03
N PHE A 304 1.26 1.44 13.90
CA PHE A 304 0.14 2.40 13.87
C PHE A 304 0.56 3.77 14.37
N ASN A 305 1.45 3.81 15.37
CA ASN A 305 1.96 5.04 15.91
C ASN A 305 2.69 5.84 14.82
N HIS A 306 3.63 5.20 14.11
CA HIS A 306 4.28 5.82 12.95
C HIS A 306 3.29 6.22 11.84
N THR A 307 2.28 5.38 11.56
CA THR A 307 1.28 5.67 10.55
C THR A 307 0.49 6.93 10.91
N MET A 308 -0.02 7.04 12.13
CA MET A 308 -0.79 8.20 12.60
C MET A 308 0.06 9.47 12.64
N PHE A 309 1.32 9.38 13.10
CA PHE A 309 2.22 10.54 13.09
C PHE A 309 2.59 10.99 11.67
N ARG A 310 2.87 10.07 10.75
CA ARG A 310 3.14 10.41 9.33
C ARG A 310 1.97 11.16 8.69
N ILE A 311 0.74 10.78 9.00
CA ILE A 311 -0.46 11.48 8.52
C ILE A 311 -0.53 12.90 9.09
N ASN A 312 -0.19 13.07 10.36
CA ASN A 312 -0.29 14.34 11.07
C ASN A 312 0.87 15.30 10.78
N TYR A 313 2.06 14.77 10.47
CA TYR A 313 3.30 15.50 10.27
C TYR A 313 3.95 15.15 8.95
N ASN A 314 3.44 15.70 7.86
CA ASN A 314 3.95 15.45 6.52
C ASN A 314 4.03 16.70 5.67
N PHE A 315 4.83 16.62 4.61
CA PHE A 315 4.72 17.53 3.49
C PHE A 315 4.46 16.76 2.20
N LYS A 316 3.68 17.37 1.32
CA LYS A 316 3.28 16.78 0.05
C LYS A 316 3.76 17.64 -1.10
N VAL A 317 4.27 16.97 -2.12
CA VAL A 317 4.67 17.59 -3.38
C VAL A 317 3.77 17.06 -4.47
N ASN A 318 3.07 17.93 -5.16
CA ASN A 318 2.32 17.63 -6.37
C ASN A 318 3.09 18.25 -7.54
N PHE A 319 3.28 17.52 -8.62
CA PHE A 319 4.13 17.96 -9.73
C PHE A 319 3.60 17.49 -11.07
N THR A 320 4.03 18.17 -12.15
CA THR A 320 3.82 17.68 -13.51
C THR A 320 5.01 16.80 -13.88
N PRO A 321 4.79 15.53 -14.19
CA PRO A 321 5.88 14.63 -14.58
C PRO A 321 6.54 15.07 -15.87
N CYS A 322 7.84 14.90 -15.95
CA CYS A 322 8.64 15.17 -17.15
C CYS A 322 8.99 13.88 -17.92
N MET A 323 8.58 12.73 -17.39
CA MET A 323 8.84 11.41 -17.97
C MET A 323 7.78 10.43 -17.45
N PHE A 324 7.46 9.44 -18.27
CA PHE A 324 6.49 8.39 -17.96
C PHE A 324 7.11 7.01 -18.18
N GLY A 325 6.49 5.99 -17.61
CA GLY A 325 6.87 4.60 -17.77
C GLY A 325 6.35 3.73 -16.63
N ASP A 326 6.47 2.45 -16.82
CA ASP A 326 5.97 1.39 -15.94
C ASP A 326 6.66 1.36 -14.57
N SER A 327 7.95 1.68 -14.55
CA SER A 327 8.75 1.72 -13.33
C SER A 327 9.66 2.96 -13.37
N LEU A 328 9.38 3.89 -12.49
CA LEU A 328 10.09 5.14 -12.39
C LEU A 328 10.72 5.28 -11.01
N LYS A 329 11.96 5.76 -10.96
CA LYS A 329 12.60 6.15 -9.71
C LYS A 329 12.44 7.65 -9.51
N LEU A 330 11.76 8.03 -8.45
CA LEU A 330 11.63 9.42 -8.03
C LEU A 330 12.73 9.73 -7.01
N LEU A 331 13.61 10.66 -7.37
CA LEU A 331 14.69 11.14 -6.54
C LEU A 331 14.34 12.54 -6.03
N THR A 332 14.22 12.69 -4.71
CA THR A 332 13.97 13.99 -4.09
C THR A 332 15.12 14.37 -3.19
N MET A 333 15.57 15.59 -3.32
CA MET A 333 16.64 16.17 -2.50
C MET A 333 16.09 17.31 -1.66
N VAL A 334 16.28 17.21 -0.34
CA VAL A 334 15.83 18.18 0.65
C VAL A 334 17.04 18.71 1.42
N LYS A 335 17.17 20.02 1.51
CA LYS A 335 18.23 20.70 2.29
C LYS A 335 17.65 21.24 3.59
N LEU A 336 18.27 20.90 4.71
CA LEU A 336 17.99 21.45 6.03
C LEU A 336 19.30 21.91 6.67
N GLY A 337 19.40 23.20 6.95
CA GLY A 337 20.70 23.77 7.34
C GLY A 337 21.76 23.50 6.27
N ASP A 338 22.88 22.95 6.67
CA ASP A 338 23.98 22.59 5.77
C ASP A 338 23.88 21.14 5.26
N SER A 339 22.93 20.36 5.74
CA SER A 339 22.77 18.96 5.38
C SER A 339 21.79 18.77 4.21
N THR A 340 22.15 17.87 3.30
CA THR A 340 21.28 17.46 2.18
C THR A 340 20.85 16.03 2.38
N TYR A 341 19.54 15.80 2.32
CA TYR A 341 18.90 14.49 2.42
C TYR A 341 18.37 14.10 1.07
N THR A 342 18.57 12.84 0.73
CA THR A 342 18.10 12.29 -0.52
C THR A 342 17.13 11.15 -0.22
N ASN A 343 15.99 11.16 -0.87
CA ASN A 343 15.04 10.06 -0.86
C ASN A 343 14.86 9.53 -2.28
N GLU A 344 15.08 8.23 -2.44
CA GLU A 344 14.78 7.51 -3.66
C GLU A 344 13.53 6.67 -3.45
N ARG A 345 12.55 6.83 -4.32
CA ARG A 345 11.32 6.07 -4.31
C ARG A 345 11.06 5.45 -5.67
N LEU A 346 10.91 4.13 -5.70
CA LEU A 346 10.38 3.46 -6.88
C LEU A 346 8.88 3.70 -6.92
N VAL A 347 8.41 4.25 -8.03
CA VAL A 347 7.00 4.52 -8.28
C VAL A 347 6.62 3.74 -9.52
N TYR A 348 5.64 2.88 -9.37
CA TYR A 348 5.05 2.21 -10.50
C TYR A 348 4.00 3.13 -11.09
N SER A 349 4.29 3.65 -12.26
CA SER A 349 3.29 4.32 -13.07
C SER A 349 2.52 3.25 -13.80
N PRO A 350 1.19 3.24 -13.74
CA PRO A 350 0.46 2.43 -14.69
C PRO A 350 0.89 2.88 -16.09
N PHE A 351 1.03 1.91 -16.99
CA PHE A 351 1.42 2.13 -18.39
C PHE A 351 0.71 3.35 -18.98
N SER A 352 1.40 4.03 -19.86
CA SER A 352 0.82 5.19 -20.53
C SER A 352 -0.38 4.75 -21.36
N LEU A 353 -1.53 5.41 -21.14
CA LEU A 353 -2.68 5.24 -22.02
C LEU A 353 -2.25 5.43 -23.48
N GLY A 354 -2.54 4.44 -24.32
CA GLY A 354 -2.15 4.45 -25.73
C GLY A 354 -0.78 3.84 -26.01
N GLU A 355 -0.01 3.40 -24.99
CA GLU A 355 1.22 2.66 -25.19
C GLU A 355 0.93 1.34 -25.90
N THR A 356 1.69 1.05 -26.95
CA THR A 356 1.57 -0.18 -27.74
C THR A 356 2.71 -1.12 -27.39
N ILE A 357 2.36 -2.30 -26.94
CA ILE A 357 3.27 -3.42 -26.70
C ILE A 357 3.17 -4.35 -27.91
N GLU A 358 4.26 -4.65 -28.55
CA GLU A 358 4.29 -5.67 -29.59
C GLU A 358 4.51 -7.03 -28.96
N LEU A 359 3.56 -7.94 -29.15
CA LEU A 359 3.77 -9.34 -28.82
C LEU A 359 4.41 -10.04 -30.01
N ASN A 360 5.56 -10.67 -29.79
CA ASN A 360 6.25 -11.46 -30.81
C ASN A 360 5.51 -12.78 -31.10
N VAL A 361 4.23 -12.66 -31.49
CA VAL A 361 3.39 -13.78 -31.88
C VAL A 361 3.16 -13.72 -33.38
N LEU A 362 3.84 -14.57 -34.09
CA LEU A 362 3.73 -14.66 -35.54
C LEU A 362 2.78 -15.81 -35.93
N PHE A 363 2.04 -15.58 -37.00
CA PHE A 363 1.10 -16.56 -37.55
C PHE A 363 1.57 -17.10 -38.89
N ASP A 364 1.30 -18.35 -39.15
CA ASP A 364 1.45 -18.90 -40.49
C ASP A 364 0.48 -18.18 -41.47
N LYS A 365 0.81 -18.31 -42.75
CA LYS A 365 -0.05 -17.77 -43.81
C LYS A 365 -1.46 -18.37 -43.67
N ASP A 366 -2.47 -17.50 -43.71
CA ASP A 366 -3.89 -17.83 -43.62
C ASP A 366 -4.31 -18.61 -42.35
N LYS A 367 -3.47 -18.58 -41.27
CA LYS A 367 -3.79 -19.19 -39.98
C LYS A 367 -3.94 -18.15 -38.88
N PHE A 368 -4.75 -18.50 -37.89
CA PHE A 368 -4.97 -17.72 -36.67
C PHE A 368 -4.76 -18.53 -35.38
N ASN A 369 -4.31 -19.81 -35.49
CA ASN A 369 -3.99 -20.60 -34.33
C ASN A 369 -2.65 -20.14 -33.73
N VAL A 370 -2.63 -19.95 -32.40
CA VAL A 370 -1.41 -19.65 -31.66
C VAL A 370 -0.50 -20.89 -31.71
N LYS A 371 0.72 -20.70 -32.16
CA LYS A 371 1.71 -21.77 -32.19
C LYS A 371 2.29 -21.98 -30.79
N LYS A 372 2.60 -23.22 -30.48
CA LYS A 372 3.17 -23.62 -29.18
C LYS A 372 4.47 -22.87 -28.83
N GLU A 373 5.27 -22.53 -29.84
CA GLU A 373 6.51 -21.77 -29.67
C GLU A 373 6.32 -20.36 -29.10
N TYR A 374 5.13 -19.73 -29.30
CA TYR A 374 4.79 -18.39 -28.80
C TYR A 374 3.98 -18.41 -27.49
N GLU A 375 3.62 -19.58 -26.97
CA GLU A 375 2.91 -19.67 -25.70
C GLU A 375 3.67 -19.04 -24.54
N SER A 376 5.01 -19.17 -24.51
CA SER A 376 5.86 -18.56 -23.48
C SER A 376 5.80 -17.05 -23.48
N GLU A 377 5.71 -16.42 -24.66
CA GLU A 377 5.56 -14.97 -24.82
C GLU A 377 4.21 -14.51 -24.25
N ILE A 378 3.14 -15.21 -24.65
CA ILE A 378 1.78 -14.90 -24.18
C ILE A 378 1.67 -15.15 -22.67
N ILE A 379 2.31 -16.19 -22.14
CA ILE A 379 2.37 -16.45 -20.69
C ILE A 379 3.09 -15.34 -19.96
N GLY A 380 4.17 -14.78 -20.55
CA GLY A 380 4.85 -13.60 -20.03
C GLY A 380 3.88 -12.41 -19.93
N PHE A 381 3.09 -12.19 -20.97
CA PHE A 381 2.07 -11.14 -21.00
C PHE A 381 0.91 -11.41 -20.02
N ILE A 382 0.50 -12.65 -19.85
CA ILE A 382 -0.49 -13.05 -18.82
C ILE A 382 0.01 -12.70 -17.43
N LYS A 383 1.25 -13.06 -17.10
CA LYS A 383 1.87 -12.71 -15.81
C LYS A 383 1.87 -11.19 -15.59
N PHE A 384 2.19 -10.43 -16.63
CA PHE A 384 2.09 -8.99 -16.62
C PHE A 384 0.66 -8.50 -16.31
N LEU A 385 -0.36 -9.02 -16.99
CA LEU A 385 -1.76 -8.64 -16.75
C LEU A 385 -2.25 -9.06 -15.35
N ILE A 386 -1.76 -10.15 -14.81
CA ILE A 386 -2.04 -10.59 -13.42
C ILE A 386 -1.40 -9.62 -12.43
N GLN A 387 -0.17 -9.20 -12.66
CA GLN A 387 0.54 -8.24 -11.82
C GLN A 387 -0.05 -6.82 -11.87
N HIS A 388 -0.74 -6.48 -12.99
CA HIS A 388 -1.38 -5.18 -13.22
C HIS A 388 -2.89 -5.33 -13.45
N PRO A 389 -3.65 -5.69 -12.42
CA PRO A 389 -5.06 -6.10 -12.57
C PRO A 389 -6.00 -4.98 -13.04
N THR A 390 -5.59 -3.73 -12.96
CA THR A 390 -6.37 -2.57 -13.45
C THR A 390 -6.14 -2.28 -14.93
N VAL A 391 -5.08 -2.82 -15.52
CA VAL A 391 -4.75 -2.58 -16.93
C VAL A 391 -5.78 -3.23 -17.83
N ARG A 392 -6.32 -2.45 -18.75
CA ARG A 392 -7.18 -2.90 -19.84
C ARG A 392 -6.43 -2.76 -21.16
N VAL A 393 -6.67 -3.69 -22.06
CA VAL A 393 -5.90 -3.76 -23.31
C VAL A 393 -6.81 -3.93 -24.51
N GLU A 394 -6.37 -3.38 -25.63
CA GLU A 394 -6.88 -3.64 -26.96
C GLU A 394 -5.87 -4.48 -27.72
N ILE A 395 -6.30 -5.66 -28.16
CA ILE A 395 -5.47 -6.57 -28.96
C ILE A 395 -5.75 -6.31 -30.42
N ALA A 396 -4.75 -5.86 -31.15
CA ALA A 396 -4.82 -5.57 -32.56
C ALA A 396 -4.17 -6.67 -33.40
N GLY A 397 -4.90 -7.22 -34.34
CA GLY A 397 -4.40 -8.17 -35.34
C GLY A 397 -4.04 -7.50 -36.63
N HIS A 398 -2.95 -7.93 -37.26
CA HIS A 398 -2.47 -7.42 -38.54
C HIS A 398 -2.20 -8.56 -39.52
N THR A 399 -2.25 -8.26 -40.83
CA THR A 399 -1.86 -9.18 -41.92
C THR A 399 -0.84 -8.54 -42.84
N ASP A 400 -0.24 -9.37 -43.70
CA ASP A 400 0.41 -8.88 -44.91
C ASP A 400 -0.64 -8.57 -46.01
N SER A 401 -0.17 -8.10 -47.18
CA SER A 401 -1.02 -7.70 -48.31
C SER A 401 -1.23 -8.79 -49.38
N ASN A 402 -1.01 -10.07 -49.03
CA ASN A 402 -1.04 -11.16 -50.01
C ASN A 402 -2.44 -11.67 -50.38
N SER A 403 -3.51 -11.20 -49.72
CA SER A 403 -4.88 -11.60 -49.95
C SER A 403 -5.78 -10.39 -50.18
N ASP A 404 -7.04 -10.59 -50.50
CA ASP A 404 -7.97 -9.46 -50.62
C ASP A 404 -8.26 -8.81 -49.24
N GLU A 405 -8.56 -7.53 -49.27
CA GLU A 405 -8.78 -6.70 -48.07
C GLU A 405 -9.82 -7.29 -47.12
N LYS A 406 -10.95 -7.81 -47.66
CA LYS A 406 -12.02 -8.40 -46.84
C LYS A 406 -11.57 -9.67 -46.14
N HIS A 407 -10.79 -10.52 -46.81
CA HIS A 407 -10.18 -11.70 -46.24
C HIS A 407 -9.18 -11.32 -45.13
N ASN A 408 -8.31 -10.36 -45.41
CA ASN A 408 -7.30 -9.87 -44.45
C ASN A 408 -7.92 -9.21 -43.26
N GLN A 409 -9.01 -8.46 -43.42
CA GLN A 409 -9.78 -7.91 -42.29
C GLN A 409 -10.26 -9.04 -41.35
N LYS A 410 -10.92 -10.06 -41.93
CA LYS A 410 -11.45 -11.18 -41.15
C LYS A 410 -10.38 -12.03 -40.50
N LEU A 411 -9.26 -12.24 -41.17
CA LEU A 411 -8.12 -12.99 -40.64
C LEU A 411 -7.46 -12.27 -39.45
N SER A 412 -7.31 -10.95 -39.55
CA SER A 412 -6.75 -10.14 -38.44
C SER A 412 -7.66 -10.13 -37.20
N GLU A 413 -8.99 -10.02 -37.40
CA GLU A 413 -9.97 -10.16 -36.31
C GLU A 413 -9.86 -11.52 -35.63
N ASN A 414 -9.77 -12.62 -36.40
CA ASN A 414 -9.64 -13.97 -35.86
C ASN A 414 -8.33 -14.16 -35.08
N ARG A 415 -7.21 -13.57 -35.49
CA ARG A 415 -5.94 -13.57 -34.79
C ARG A 415 -6.04 -12.84 -33.44
N ALA A 416 -6.61 -11.65 -33.43
CA ALA A 416 -6.83 -10.91 -32.19
C ALA A 416 -7.74 -11.69 -31.22
N LEU A 417 -8.80 -12.31 -31.74
CA LEU A 417 -9.72 -13.13 -30.96
C LEU A 417 -9.07 -14.42 -30.41
N ALA A 418 -8.13 -15.02 -31.14
CA ALA A 418 -7.39 -16.20 -30.67
C ALA A 418 -6.52 -15.86 -29.45
N ILE A 419 -5.84 -14.71 -29.48
CA ILE A 419 -5.08 -14.23 -28.32
C ILE A 419 -6.01 -13.91 -27.15
N LYS A 420 -7.10 -13.18 -27.38
CA LYS A 420 -8.11 -12.92 -26.33
C LYS A 420 -8.55 -14.20 -25.64
N LYS A 421 -8.93 -15.22 -26.38
CA LYS A 421 -9.34 -16.52 -25.83
C LYS A 421 -8.23 -17.19 -25.02
N PHE A 422 -7.00 -17.08 -25.48
CA PHE A 422 -5.86 -17.65 -24.74
C PHE A 422 -5.68 -16.94 -23.38
N LEU A 423 -5.83 -15.61 -23.32
CA LEU A 423 -5.78 -14.83 -22.09
C LEU A 423 -6.93 -15.20 -21.15
N GLU A 424 -8.16 -15.30 -21.65
CA GLU A 424 -9.35 -15.67 -20.88
C GLU A 424 -9.21 -17.08 -20.24
N LEU A 425 -8.73 -18.06 -21.02
CA LEU A 425 -8.48 -19.42 -20.53
C LEU A 425 -7.42 -19.47 -19.41
N ASN A 426 -6.58 -18.45 -19.32
CA ASN A 426 -5.56 -18.31 -18.29
C ASN A 426 -5.94 -17.29 -17.21
N GLY A 427 -7.23 -16.99 -17.03
CA GLY A 427 -7.77 -16.25 -15.90
C GLY A 427 -7.82 -14.74 -16.04
N ILE A 428 -7.59 -14.18 -17.23
CA ILE A 428 -7.78 -12.74 -17.45
C ILE A 428 -9.25 -12.44 -17.76
N ASP A 429 -9.86 -11.53 -17.00
CA ASP A 429 -11.25 -11.12 -17.16
C ASP A 429 -11.50 -10.57 -18.59
N GLU A 430 -12.50 -11.10 -19.28
CA GLU A 430 -12.91 -10.69 -20.63
C GLU A 430 -13.16 -9.17 -20.77
N LYS A 431 -13.65 -8.53 -19.70
CA LYS A 431 -13.94 -7.09 -19.64
C LYS A 431 -12.69 -6.21 -19.73
N ARG A 432 -11.53 -6.81 -19.51
CA ARG A 432 -10.23 -6.14 -19.62
C ARG A 432 -9.65 -6.20 -21.03
N ILE A 433 -10.28 -6.95 -21.94
CA ILE A 433 -9.71 -7.25 -23.24
C ILE A 433 -10.70 -6.85 -24.34
N THR A 434 -10.31 -5.90 -25.18
CA THR A 434 -10.97 -5.60 -26.43
C THR A 434 -10.13 -6.12 -27.59
N THR A 435 -10.75 -6.37 -28.73
CA THR A 435 -10.06 -6.85 -29.94
C THR A 435 -10.43 -6.03 -31.15
N ILE A 436 -9.46 -5.79 -32.02
CA ILE A 436 -9.64 -5.11 -33.31
C ILE A 436 -8.80 -5.82 -34.38
N GLY A 437 -9.32 -5.91 -35.60
CA GLY A 437 -8.55 -6.30 -36.79
C GLY A 437 -8.27 -5.09 -37.65
N TYR A 438 -7.03 -4.89 -38.03
CA TYR A 438 -6.64 -3.84 -38.98
C TYR A 438 -6.35 -4.37 -40.36
N GLY A 439 -6.45 -5.69 -40.58
CA GLY A 439 -6.09 -6.28 -41.86
C GLY A 439 -4.68 -5.87 -42.28
N GLU A 440 -4.56 -5.46 -43.56
CA GLU A 440 -3.33 -4.96 -44.15
C GLU A 440 -3.20 -3.43 -44.12
N THR A 441 -4.16 -2.71 -43.53
CA THR A 441 -4.28 -1.24 -43.68
C THR A 441 -3.22 -0.47 -42.87
N THR A 442 -2.58 -1.12 -41.91
CA THR A 442 -1.55 -0.51 -41.04
C THR A 442 -0.27 -1.36 -41.04
N PRO A 443 0.43 -1.45 -42.15
CA PRO A 443 1.68 -2.22 -42.22
C PRO A 443 2.76 -1.51 -41.43
N LYS A 444 3.57 -2.28 -40.69
CA LYS A 444 4.75 -1.77 -39.97
C LYS A 444 5.98 -1.70 -40.88
N TYR A 445 6.03 -2.61 -41.84
CA TYR A 445 7.09 -2.71 -42.84
C TYR A 445 6.46 -2.74 -44.24
N GLU A 446 7.21 -2.31 -45.26
CA GLU A 446 6.75 -2.47 -46.63
C GLU A 446 6.55 -3.95 -46.98
N ASN A 447 5.52 -4.30 -47.74
CA ASN A 447 5.22 -5.70 -48.08
C ASN A 447 6.03 -6.18 -49.30
N ASP A 448 7.29 -5.79 -49.39
CA ASP A 448 8.21 -5.99 -50.53
C ASP A 448 8.99 -7.30 -50.48
N SER A 449 9.19 -7.87 -49.28
CA SER A 449 9.92 -9.13 -49.04
C SER A 449 9.11 -10.11 -48.19
N ASP A 450 9.45 -11.40 -48.27
CA ASP A 450 8.77 -12.42 -47.42
C ASP A 450 9.03 -12.20 -45.97
N GLU A 451 10.20 -11.69 -45.60
CA GLU A 451 10.59 -11.34 -44.25
C GLU A 451 9.72 -10.19 -43.72
N ASN A 452 9.57 -9.11 -44.47
CA ASN A 452 8.76 -7.96 -44.07
C ASN A 452 7.27 -8.35 -43.99
N ARG A 453 6.78 -9.16 -44.93
CA ARG A 453 5.41 -9.71 -44.85
C ARG A 453 5.23 -10.58 -43.59
N ALA A 454 6.21 -11.38 -43.20
CA ALA A 454 6.14 -12.16 -41.97
C ALA A 454 6.04 -11.28 -40.74
N LEU A 455 6.77 -10.18 -40.69
CA LEU A 455 6.73 -9.21 -39.59
C LEU A 455 5.42 -8.42 -39.56
N ASN A 456 4.75 -8.21 -40.72
CA ASN A 456 3.44 -7.59 -40.76
C ASN A 456 2.32 -8.51 -40.24
N ARG A 457 2.48 -9.83 -40.26
CA ARG A 457 1.56 -10.83 -39.65
C ARG A 457 1.73 -10.90 -38.14
N ARG A 458 1.46 -9.82 -37.43
CA ARG A 458 1.74 -9.62 -36.00
C ARG A 458 0.50 -9.33 -35.15
N ILE A 459 0.73 -9.37 -33.88
CA ILE A 459 -0.21 -8.86 -32.84
C ILE A 459 0.43 -7.65 -32.15
N GLU A 460 -0.33 -6.61 -32.03
CA GLU A 460 -0.02 -5.48 -31.17
C GLU A 460 -1.02 -5.43 -30.00
N VAL A 461 -0.57 -5.00 -28.86
CA VAL A 461 -1.39 -4.78 -27.68
C VAL A 461 -1.27 -3.34 -27.25
N LYS A 462 -2.38 -2.63 -27.25
CA LYS A 462 -2.45 -1.25 -26.80
C LYS A 462 -3.07 -1.17 -25.42
N ILE A 463 -2.44 -0.44 -24.52
CA ILE A 463 -2.97 -0.16 -23.19
C ILE A 463 -4.03 0.93 -23.32
N ILE A 464 -5.27 0.65 -22.90
CA ILE A 464 -6.41 1.55 -23.05
C ILE A 464 -6.98 2.08 -21.74
N ASN A 465 -6.50 1.54 -20.60
CA ASN A 465 -6.80 2.07 -19.26
C ASN A 465 -5.80 1.51 -18.24
#